data_5dc59c7792228bb3bd4be94225a24818
#
_entry.id   5dc59c7792228bb3bd4be94225a24818
#
_cell.length_a   1.000
_cell.length_b   1.000
_cell.length_c   1.000
_cell.angle_alpha   90.00
_cell.angle_beta   90.00
_cell.angle_gamma   90.00
#
_symmetry.space_group_name_H-M   'P 1'
#
loop_
_entity.id
_entity.type
_entity.pdbx_description
1 polymer ?
#
loop_
_entity_poly.entity_id
_entity_poly.type
_entity_poly.pdbx_seq_one_letter_code
_entity_poly.pdbx_strand_id
1 'polypeptide(L)'
;MEGRVNYSGLVIASVGFFLTRFTVTLAVYDDPVRFYLVGVVPLALGLGLAAFGVALTVADVEPVLVRTTARWCVAGTGAMLVLVVLTLLGSTAGDTALASVRSQSHLSNFLIGGGVGGTLTGLYAARTHRHRGELVRQAHRLEMLNRLLRHEVLNAVTVIRGYAALGVDDHPSAGSVIERRSDAIERTIEEVKYLTRSETRAGVSNRSLGLEPTVTASADAVRERHSRADVSVEMTPEAAAARVRAGERLQHVFDNLLENAIVHTASSTPTVEVVASATSATVRVSVRDNGPGLPERQQALVETGDIGEFDDPRSGFGLTVSRFLVESYGGGIEVDVDGSGTTVTVVLQRTDVEDTGFGALHADTGVRPAIPHLVVTFLAALVAGVGYGFVAESLGGSVAAIGVFYGIDDPFVGWYTHQFHSVVFAFGFAGLVSLLPSRFRNDIPVYAAVGIAWGVFIWLVAAGVVAPVWLRLIGIPASVPNLSATLLANHLVWGASLGVFTAWGYTNLAPRLAQFGR
;
A
#
# COMPACT_ATOMS: atom_id res chain seq x y z
N MET A 1 10.21 12.16 5.03
CA MET A 1 11.47 11.43 4.78
C MET A 1 11.29 9.99 5.19
N GLU A 2 11.16 9.05 4.21
CA GLU A 2 11.55 7.65 4.42
C GLU A 2 11.25 6.80 3.17
N GLY A 3 11.90 7.14 2.05
CA GLY A 3 12.03 6.24 0.91
C GLY A 3 13.07 5.15 1.20
N ARG A 4 12.86 4.35 2.26
CA ARG A 4 13.82 3.29 2.61
C ARG A 4 13.62 2.09 1.69
N VAL A 5 14.68 1.74 0.96
CA VAL A 5 14.84 0.46 0.27
C VAL A 5 14.49 -0.67 1.24
N ASN A 6 13.67 -1.63 0.81
CA ASN A 6 13.25 -2.71 1.68
C ASN A 6 14.31 -3.83 1.70
N TYR A 7 15.36 -3.65 2.52
CA TYR A 7 16.49 -4.58 2.61
C TYR A 7 16.10 -6.03 2.94
N SER A 8 14.92 -6.26 3.52
CA SER A 8 14.43 -7.61 3.77
C SER A 8 14.18 -8.41 2.47
N GLY A 9 13.89 -7.74 1.35
CA GLY A 9 13.80 -8.38 0.03
C GLY A 9 15.15 -8.92 -0.44
N LEU A 10 16.25 -8.22 -0.14
CA LEU A 10 17.60 -8.69 -0.46
C LEU A 10 17.98 -9.99 0.27
N VAL A 11 17.43 -10.21 1.47
CA VAL A 11 17.65 -11.48 2.19
C VAL A 11 17.05 -12.65 1.42
N ILE A 12 15.81 -12.49 0.90
CA ILE A 12 15.16 -13.51 0.06
C ILE A 12 15.96 -13.71 -1.22
N ALA A 13 16.37 -12.63 -1.87
CA ALA A 13 17.17 -12.67 -3.09
C ALA A 13 18.50 -13.41 -2.88
N SER A 14 19.18 -13.14 -1.78
CA SER A 14 20.45 -13.79 -1.41
C SER A 14 20.26 -15.28 -1.17
N VAL A 15 19.23 -15.68 -0.39
CA VAL A 15 18.91 -17.09 -0.17
C VAL A 15 18.68 -17.81 -1.51
N GLY A 16 17.83 -17.25 -2.38
CA GLY A 16 17.56 -17.84 -3.70
C GLY A 16 18.82 -17.97 -4.55
N PHE A 17 19.61 -16.91 -4.66
CA PHE A 17 20.80 -16.88 -5.50
C PHE A 17 21.91 -17.82 -4.99
N PHE A 18 22.25 -17.74 -3.70
CA PHE A 18 23.33 -18.57 -3.13
C PHE A 18 22.99 -20.06 -3.14
N LEU A 19 21.76 -20.43 -2.84
CA LEU A 19 21.35 -21.84 -2.89
C LEU A 19 21.40 -22.38 -4.34
N THR A 20 21.02 -21.58 -5.32
CA THR A 20 21.10 -21.94 -6.74
C THR A 20 22.53 -22.23 -7.16
N ARG A 21 23.51 -21.47 -6.67
CA ARG A 21 24.92 -21.68 -6.98
C ARG A 21 25.42 -23.09 -6.62
N PHE A 22 24.96 -23.64 -5.50
CA PHE A 22 25.34 -24.99 -5.07
C PHE A 22 24.61 -26.09 -5.83
N THR A 23 23.45 -25.83 -6.40
CA THR A 23 22.66 -26.81 -7.16
C THR A 23 23.28 -27.11 -8.52
N VAL A 24 23.79 -26.07 -9.20
CA VAL A 24 24.13 -26.14 -10.63
C VAL A 24 25.56 -26.61 -10.87
N THR A 25 26.52 -26.31 -9.97
CA THR A 25 27.93 -26.69 -10.14
C THR A 25 28.20 -28.19 -10.15
N LEU A 26 27.21 -29.04 -9.89
CA LEU A 26 27.40 -30.48 -9.66
C LEU A 26 26.48 -31.38 -10.50
N ALA A 27 25.64 -30.80 -11.36
CA ALA A 27 24.67 -31.56 -12.13
C ALA A 27 25.22 -31.91 -13.53
N VAL A 28 26.24 -32.74 -13.62
CA VAL A 28 26.55 -33.47 -14.84
C VAL A 28 25.64 -34.70 -14.86
N TYR A 29 24.46 -34.58 -15.45
CA TYR A 29 23.55 -35.70 -15.63
C TYR A 29 23.57 -36.13 -17.09
N ASP A 30 23.92 -37.37 -17.37
CA ASP A 30 23.87 -37.99 -18.72
C ASP A 30 22.41 -38.26 -19.16
N ASP A 31 21.47 -38.34 -18.19
CA ASP A 31 20.05 -38.58 -18.45
C ASP A 31 19.28 -37.24 -18.55
N PRO A 32 18.63 -36.93 -19.69
CA PRO A 32 17.87 -35.71 -19.89
C PRO A 32 16.76 -35.50 -18.84
N VAL A 33 16.06 -36.55 -18.41
CA VAL A 33 14.98 -36.43 -17.41
C VAL A 33 15.54 -35.97 -16.06
N ARG A 34 16.66 -36.55 -15.63
CA ARG A 34 17.35 -36.14 -14.41
C ARG A 34 17.93 -34.73 -14.52
N PHE A 35 18.48 -34.37 -15.67
CA PHE A 35 18.98 -33.03 -15.94
C PHE A 35 17.89 -31.97 -15.72
N TYR A 36 16.72 -32.16 -16.30
CA TYR A 36 15.63 -31.20 -16.14
C TYR A 36 15.04 -31.22 -14.73
N LEU A 37 14.73 -32.38 -14.15
CA LEU A 37 14.03 -32.46 -12.86
C LEU A 37 14.94 -32.09 -11.67
N VAL A 38 16.19 -32.51 -11.70
CA VAL A 38 17.10 -32.34 -10.54
C VAL A 38 18.03 -31.12 -10.71
N GLY A 39 18.25 -30.67 -11.95
CA GLY A 39 19.08 -29.50 -12.24
C GLY A 39 18.24 -28.25 -12.57
N VAL A 40 17.47 -28.31 -13.66
CA VAL A 40 16.80 -27.11 -14.19
C VAL A 40 15.63 -26.64 -13.32
N VAL A 41 14.80 -27.53 -12.79
CA VAL A 41 13.66 -27.13 -11.94
C VAL A 41 14.12 -26.42 -10.65
N PRO A 42 15.09 -26.94 -9.89
CA PRO A 42 15.61 -26.23 -8.72
C PRO A 42 16.34 -24.92 -9.09
N LEU A 43 17.05 -24.90 -10.20
CA LEU A 43 17.65 -23.67 -10.74
C LEU A 43 16.56 -22.62 -10.96
N ALA A 44 15.48 -23.00 -11.63
CA ALA A 44 14.35 -22.10 -11.91
C ALA A 44 13.69 -21.58 -10.62
N LEU A 45 13.48 -22.45 -9.65
CA LEU A 45 12.90 -22.09 -8.36
C LEU A 45 13.81 -21.14 -7.57
N GLY A 46 15.11 -21.43 -7.51
CA GLY A 46 16.06 -20.59 -6.79
C GLY A 46 16.26 -19.21 -7.44
N LEU A 47 16.40 -19.15 -8.75
CA LEU A 47 16.47 -17.89 -9.51
C LEU A 47 15.14 -17.13 -9.45
N GLY A 48 14.01 -17.83 -9.52
CA GLY A 48 12.69 -17.23 -9.32
C GLY A 48 12.55 -16.60 -7.92
N LEU A 49 13.01 -17.29 -6.88
CA LEU A 49 13.05 -16.77 -5.51
C LEU A 49 13.96 -15.54 -5.40
N ALA A 50 15.11 -15.55 -6.08
CA ALA A 50 16.02 -14.41 -6.12
C ALA A 50 15.40 -13.20 -6.81
N ALA A 51 14.81 -13.39 -8.00
CA ALA A 51 14.12 -12.32 -8.74
C ALA A 51 12.94 -11.75 -7.93
N PHE A 52 12.15 -12.61 -7.27
CA PHE A 52 11.07 -12.21 -6.39
C PHE A 52 11.58 -11.36 -5.21
N GLY A 53 12.69 -11.74 -4.59
CA GLY A 53 13.34 -10.96 -3.52
C GLY A 53 13.78 -9.57 -4.00
N VAL A 54 14.34 -9.46 -5.21
CA VAL A 54 14.70 -8.17 -5.83
C VAL A 54 13.43 -7.34 -6.10
N ALA A 55 12.38 -7.96 -6.65
CA ALA A 55 11.11 -7.29 -6.88
C ALA A 55 10.54 -6.69 -5.57
N LEU A 56 10.54 -7.45 -4.47
CA LEU A 56 10.09 -6.97 -3.16
C LEU A 56 10.98 -5.85 -2.57
N THR A 57 12.25 -5.77 -2.98
CA THR A 57 13.16 -4.71 -2.54
C THR A 57 12.77 -3.36 -3.12
N VAL A 58 12.34 -3.34 -4.39
CA VAL A 58 11.98 -2.12 -5.12
C VAL A 58 10.48 -1.81 -5.08
N ALA A 59 9.64 -2.81 -4.80
CA ALA A 59 8.18 -2.69 -4.78
C ALA A 59 7.69 -1.69 -3.73
N ASP A 60 6.60 -0.99 -4.06
CA ASP A 60 5.78 -0.27 -3.11
C ASP A 60 4.87 -1.26 -2.36
N VAL A 61 5.45 -1.89 -1.35
CA VAL A 61 4.80 -2.90 -0.51
C VAL A 61 5.12 -2.63 0.95
N GLU A 62 4.16 -2.86 1.83
CA GLU A 62 4.33 -2.68 3.28
C GLU A 62 5.61 -3.36 3.79
N PRO A 63 6.50 -2.64 4.50
CA PRO A 63 7.75 -3.20 5.04
C PRO A 63 7.52 -4.40 5.96
N VAL A 64 6.39 -4.43 6.67
CA VAL A 64 6.01 -5.53 7.57
C VAL A 64 5.78 -6.82 6.78
N LEU A 65 5.10 -6.76 5.63
CA LEU A 65 4.87 -7.92 4.75
C LEU A 65 6.21 -8.50 4.28
N VAL A 66 7.11 -7.65 3.78
CA VAL A 66 8.41 -8.12 3.25
C VAL A 66 9.28 -8.69 4.35
N ARG A 67 9.30 -8.04 5.52
CA ARG A 67 10.06 -8.55 6.69
C ARG A 67 9.54 -9.89 7.18
N THR A 68 8.22 -10.05 7.25
CA THR A 68 7.58 -11.32 7.65
C THR A 68 7.91 -12.40 6.64
N THR A 69 7.79 -12.12 5.35
CA THR A 69 8.11 -13.06 4.26
C THR A 69 9.59 -13.48 4.32
N ALA A 70 10.52 -12.55 4.53
CA ALA A 70 11.94 -12.85 4.66
C ALA A 70 12.25 -13.74 5.88
N ARG A 71 11.64 -13.45 7.04
CA ARG A 71 11.79 -14.28 8.24
C ARG A 71 11.34 -15.72 8.01
N TRP A 72 10.20 -15.91 7.36
CA TRP A 72 9.67 -17.23 7.04
C TRP A 72 10.50 -17.94 5.96
N CYS A 73 11.03 -17.22 4.97
CA CYS A 73 11.98 -17.75 3.99
C CYS A 73 13.23 -18.34 4.69
N VAL A 74 13.85 -17.56 5.56
CA VAL A 74 15.03 -18.01 6.34
C VAL A 74 14.67 -19.17 7.28
N ALA A 75 13.54 -19.09 7.97
CA ALA A 75 13.08 -20.15 8.87
C ALA A 75 12.80 -21.46 8.12
N GLY A 76 12.16 -21.40 6.95
CA GLY A 76 11.91 -22.58 6.11
C GLY A 76 13.20 -23.20 5.58
N THR A 77 14.14 -22.38 5.11
CA THR A 77 15.47 -22.84 4.71
C THR A 77 16.22 -23.47 5.87
N GLY A 78 16.19 -22.83 7.06
CA GLY A 78 16.84 -23.33 8.27
C GLY A 78 16.23 -24.64 8.78
N ALA A 79 14.89 -24.76 8.74
CA ALA A 79 14.21 -26.00 9.11
C ALA A 79 14.62 -27.17 8.22
N MET A 80 14.69 -26.95 6.89
CA MET A 80 15.18 -27.96 5.95
C MET A 80 16.65 -28.29 6.18
N LEU A 81 17.48 -27.30 6.50
CA LEU A 81 18.88 -27.56 6.86
C LEU A 81 18.99 -28.47 8.10
N VAL A 82 18.22 -28.19 9.14
CA VAL A 82 18.16 -29.02 10.35
C VAL A 82 17.73 -30.45 10.01
N LEU A 83 16.67 -30.63 9.22
CA LEU A 83 16.20 -31.96 8.80
C LEU A 83 17.28 -32.71 8.04
N VAL A 84 17.97 -32.08 7.11
CA VAL A 84 19.08 -32.67 6.36
C VAL A 84 20.21 -33.09 7.29
N VAL A 85 20.61 -32.22 8.21
CA VAL A 85 21.68 -32.52 9.19
C VAL A 85 21.27 -33.71 10.07
N LEU A 86 20.04 -33.74 10.59
CA LEU A 86 19.54 -34.85 11.41
C LEU A 86 19.50 -36.16 10.60
N THR A 87 19.09 -36.12 9.33
CA THR A 87 19.10 -37.30 8.44
C THR A 87 20.51 -37.81 8.23
N LEU A 88 21.50 -36.93 8.03
CA LEU A 88 22.88 -37.29 7.85
C LEU A 88 23.53 -37.87 9.14
N LEU A 89 23.17 -37.32 10.30
CA LEU A 89 23.67 -37.81 11.60
C LEU A 89 23.05 -39.17 12.00
N GLY A 90 21.78 -39.40 11.61
CA GLY A 90 21.08 -40.66 11.87
C GLY A 90 21.47 -41.81 10.92
N SER A 91 22.21 -41.51 9.85
CA SER A 91 22.62 -42.50 8.85
C SER A 91 23.86 -43.27 9.28
N THR A 92 23.83 -44.61 9.19
CA THR A 92 24.99 -45.46 9.39
C THR A 92 25.89 -45.48 8.14
N ALA A 93 27.18 -45.68 8.31
CA ALA A 93 28.21 -45.55 7.26
C ALA A 93 28.10 -46.56 6.07
N GLY A 94 27.06 -47.36 6.02
CA GLY A 94 26.83 -48.39 4.98
C GLY A 94 25.59 -48.19 4.11
N ASP A 95 24.78 -47.14 4.35
CA ASP A 95 23.47 -46.96 3.65
C ASP A 95 23.68 -46.34 2.27
N THR A 96 23.57 -47.15 1.21
CA THR A 96 23.66 -46.71 -0.19
C THR A 96 22.53 -45.74 -0.60
N ALA A 97 21.35 -45.83 0.05
CA ALA A 97 20.23 -44.87 -0.15
C ALA A 97 20.59 -43.44 0.29
N LEU A 98 21.50 -43.29 1.25
CA LEU A 98 21.94 -42.01 1.79
C LEU A 98 23.15 -41.41 1.09
N ALA A 99 23.88 -42.21 0.30
CA ALA A 99 24.95 -41.70 -0.57
C ALA A 99 24.40 -40.71 -1.60
N SER A 100 23.11 -40.89 -2.04
CA SER A 100 22.43 -39.94 -2.94
C SER A 100 22.07 -38.62 -2.27
N VAL A 101 21.71 -38.61 -0.98
CA VAL A 101 21.41 -37.39 -0.20
C VAL A 101 22.68 -36.61 0.11
N ARG A 102 23.84 -37.26 0.14
CA ARG A 102 25.17 -36.62 0.31
C ARG A 102 25.61 -35.81 -0.90
N SER A 103 24.94 -35.95 -2.06
CA SER A 103 25.26 -35.07 -3.20
C SER A 103 24.85 -33.65 -2.87
N GLN A 104 25.74 -32.66 -3.10
CA GLN A 104 25.49 -31.25 -2.80
C GLN A 104 24.25 -30.72 -3.53
N SER A 105 23.89 -31.25 -4.70
CA SER A 105 22.71 -30.89 -5.47
C SER A 105 21.41 -31.26 -4.77
N HIS A 106 21.31 -32.42 -4.14
CA HIS A 106 20.10 -32.80 -3.38
C HIS A 106 19.93 -31.92 -2.13
N LEU A 107 21.03 -31.65 -1.41
CA LEU A 107 21.05 -30.71 -0.29
C LEU A 107 20.49 -29.35 -0.65
N SER A 108 20.99 -28.80 -1.75
CA SER A 108 20.58 -27.48 -2.24
C SER A 108 19.10 -27.48 -2.63
N ASN A 109 18.61 -28.55 -3.29
CA ASN A 109 17.22 -28.67 -3.69
C ASN A 109 16.25 -28.68 -2.49
N PHE A 110 16.61 -29.37 -1.40
CA PHE A 110 15.84 -29.36 -0.15
C PHE A 110 15.81 -27.96 0.47
N LEU A 111 16.95 -27.27 0.50
CA LEU A 111 17.05 -25.91 1.05
C LEU A 111 16.26 -24.90 0.22
N ILE A 112 16.30 -24.99 -1.13
CA ILE A 112 15.50 -24.17 -2.02
C ILE A 112 14.01 -24.41 -1.78
N GLY A 113 13.60 -25.69 -1.66
CA GLY A 113 12.23 -26.07 -1.33
C GLY A 113 11.77 -25.45 0.00
N GLY A 114 12.63 -25.48 1.02
CA GLY A 114 12.40 -24.81 2.30
C GLY A 114 12.26 -23.30 2.18
N GLY A 115 13.12 -22.67 1.38
CA GLY A 115 13.07 -21.22 1.11
C GLY A 115 11.79 -20.79 0.39
N VAL A 116 11.40 -21.54 -0.66
CA VAL A 116 10.15 -21.29 -1.41
C VAL A 116 8.93 -21.53 -0.52
N GLY A 117 8.87 -22.66 0.18
CA GLY A 117 7.77 -22.99 1.10
C GLY A 117 7.65 -21.96 2.22
N GLY A 118 8.79 -21.56 2.82
CA GLY A 118 8.85 -20.50 3.82
C GLY A 118 8.35 -19.16 3.27
N THR A 119 8.75 -18.79 2.05
CA THR A 119 8.30 -17.54 1.40
C THR A 119 6.79 -17.52 1.18
N LEU A 120 6.22 -18.62 0.67
CA LEU A 120 4.76 -18.74 0.49
C LEU A 120 4.02 -18.68 1.83
N THR A 121 4.52 -19.36 2.85
CA THR A 121 3.98 -19.32 4.22
C THR A 121 4.03 -17.90 4.78
N GLY A 122 5.15 -17.18 4.57
CA GLY A 122 5.32 -15.80 5.02
C GLY A 122 4.35 -14.83 4.35
N LEU A 123 4.14 -14.96 3.05
CA LEU A 123 3.13 -14.18 2.31
C LEU A 123 1.72 -14.44 2.83
N TYR A 124 1.38 -15.71 3.03
CA TYR A 124 0.08 -16.09 3.57
C TYR A 124 -0.12 -15.58 4.99
N ALA A 125 0.87 -15.74 5.87
CA ALA A 125 0.83 -15.27 7.24
C ALA A 125 0.66 -13.73 7.30
N ALA A 126 1.42 -12.99 6.50
CA ALA A 126 1.32 -11.54 6.45
C ALA A 126 -0.07 -11.08 5.97
N ARG A 127 -0.62 -11.71 4.93
CA ARG A 127 -1.99 -11.44 4.46
C ARG A 127 -3.05 -11.76 5.51
N THR A 128 -2.92 -12.90 6.18
CA THR A 128 -3.86 -13.33 7.22
C THR A 128 -3.84 -12.37 8.42
N HIS A 129 -2.67 -11.92 8.85
CA HIS A 129 -2.56 -10.92 9.91
C HIS A 129 -3.22 -9.60 9.54
N ARG A 130 -3.04 -9.14 8.31
CA ARG A 130 -3.70 -7.92 7.80
C ARG A 130 -5.22 -8.05 7.82
N HIS A 131 -5.76 -9.15 7.25
CA HIS A 131 -7.20 -9.40 7.23
C HIS A 131 -7.79 -9.53 8.64
N ARG A 132 -7.09 -10.22 9.56
CA ARG A 132 -7.53 -10.28 10.96
C ARG A 132 -7.55 -8.91 11.63
N GLY A 133 -6.53 -8.09 11.44
CA GLY A 133 -6.51 -6.72 11.97
C GLY A 133 -7.65 -5.86 11.40
N GLU A 134 -8.00 -6.05 10.14
CA GLU A 134 -9.11 -5.36 9.50
C GLU A 134 -10.47 -5.82 10.04
N LEU A 135 -10.67 -7.15 10.19
CA LEU A 135 -11.88 -7.72 10.81
C LEU A 135 -12.06 -7.29 12.27
N VAL A 136 -10.99 -7.24 13.06
CA VAL A 136 -11.04 -6.76 14.45
C VAL A 136 -11.45 -5.29 14.49
N ARG A 137 -10.88 -4.44 13.63
CA ARG A 137 -11.28 -3.03 13.53
C ARG A 137 -12.74 -2.87 13.12
N GLN A 138 -13.21 -3.67 12.14
CA GLN A 138 -14.62 -3.66 11.73
C GLN A 138 -15.55 -4.13 12.88
N ALA A 139 -15.17 -5.20 13.60
CA ALA A 139 -15.94 -5.68 14.75
C ALA A 139 -16.04 -4.64 15.86
N HIS A 140 -14.93 -4.00 16.24
CA HIS A 140 -14.92 -2.91 17.22
C HIS A 140 -15.81 -1.74 16.78
N ARG A 141 -15.74 -1.37 15.50
CA ARG A 141 -16.57 -0.29 14.94
C ARG A 141 -18.06 -0.62 15.00
N LEU A 142 -18.44 -1.85 14.61
CA LEU A 142 -19.83 -2.30 14.69
C LEU A 142 -20.33 -2.38 16.13
N GLU A 143 -19.50 -2.84 17.06
CA GLU A 143 -19.82 -2.88 18.49
C GLU A 143 -20.05 -1.47 19.04
N MET A 144 -19.19 -0.53 18.70
CA MET A 144 -19.32 0.87 19.08
C MET A 144 -20.60 1.49 18.51
N LEU A 145 -20.87 1.31 17.22
CA LEU A 145 -22.11 1.80 16.60
C LEU A 145 -23.36 1.20 17.23
N ASN A 146 -23.35 -0.08 17.54
CA ASN A 146 -24.47 -0.75 18.23
C ASN A 146 -24.68 -0.20 19.65
N ARG A 147 -23.59 0.07 20.38
CA ARG A 147 -23.64 0.66 21.72
C ARG A 147 -24.23 2.08 21.69
N LEU A 148 -23.74 2.91 20.75
CA LEU A 148 -24.24 4.27 20.53
C LEU A 148 -25.73 4.27 20.16
N LEU A 149 -26.13 3.43 19.17
CA LEU A 149 -27.52 3.28 18.77
C LEU A 149 -28.43 2.91 19.94
N ARG A 150 -28.05 1.85 20.65
CA ARG A 150 -28.84 1.39 21.78
C ARG A 150 -29.04 2.49 22.80
N HIS A 151 -28.00 3.25 23.07
CA HIS A 151 -27.98 4.31 24.05
C HIS A 151 -28.89 5.48 23.64
N GLU A 152 -28.72 6.02 22.42
CA GLU A 152 -29.52 7.14 21.90
C GLU A 152 -31.00 6.77 21.75
N VAL A 153 -31.27 5.58 21.20
CA VAL A 153 -32.66 5.11 21.02
C VAL A 153 -33.34 4.88 22.40
N LEU A 154 -32.66 4.22 23.36
CA LEU A 154 -33.24 3.99 24.67
C LEU A 154 -33.50 5.29 25.44
N ASN A 155 -32.63 6.29 25.36
CA ASN A 155 -32.81 7.59 25.95
C ASN A 155 -34.00 8.34 25.34
N ALA A 156 -34.03 8.41 24.02
CA ALA A 156 -35.13 9.06 23.32
C ALA A 156 -36.49 8.40 23.66
N VAL A 157 -36.54 7.06 23.67
CA VAL A 157 -37.73 6.28 24.03
C VAL A 157 -38.13 6.53 25.51
N THR A 158 -37.15 6.65 26.43
CA THR A 158 -37.41 6.93 27.82
C THR A 158 -38.05 8.32 28.01
N VAL A 159 -37.53 9.33 27.32
CA VAL A 159 -38.11 10.68 27.32
C VAL A 159 -39.51 10.69 26.71
N ILE A 160 -39.70 10.04 25.54
CA ILE A 160 -41.01 9.92 24.88
C ILE A 160 -42.04 9.28 25.85
N ARG A 161 -41.68 8.16 26.48
CA ARG A 161 -42.55 7.48 27.45
C ARG A 161 -42.87 8.36 28.68
N GLY A 162 -41.90 9.13 29.19
CA GLY A 162 -42.09 10.05 30.29
C GLY A 162 -43.11 11.12 29.96
N TYR A 163 -42.97 11.80 28.81
CA TYR A 163 -43.90 12.83 28.38
C TYR A 163 -45.27 12.28 27.96
N ALA A 164 -45.32 11.10 27.36
CA ALA A 164 -46.58 10.44 27.03
C ALA A 164 -47.37 10.02 28.31
N ALA A 165 -46.67 9.67 29.41
CA ALA A 165 -47.31 9.33 30.69
C ALA A 165 -47.83 10.55 31.44
N LEU A 166 -47.26 11.75 31.20
CA LEU A 166 -47.73 13.01 31.81
C LEU A 166 -49.05 13.54 31.21
N GLY A 167 -49.42 13.04 30.04
CA GLY A 167 -50.61 13.48 29.27
C GLY A 167 -50.39 14.79 28.49
N VAL A 168 -50.86 14.82 27.25
CA VAL A 168 -50.72 15.99 26.35
C VAL A 168 -51.58 17.18 26.84
N ASP A 169 -52.66 16.90 27.56
CA ASP A 169 -53.60 17.93 28.06
C ASP A 169 -53.01 18.69 29.26
N ASP A 170 -52.21 18.05 30.09
CA ASP A 170 -51.58 18.66 31.29
C ASP A 170 -50.26 19.40 30.98
N HIS A 171 -49.61 19.09 29.82
CA HIS A 171 -48.37 19.72 29.40
C HIS A 171 -48.37 20.12 27.91
N PRO A 172 -48.67 21.39 27.57
CA PRO A 172 -48.76 21.85 26.20
C PRO A 172 -47.50 21.64 25.34
N SER A 173 -46.35 21.46 25.96
CA SER A 173 -45.07 21.17 25.28
C SER A 173 -44.79 19.68 25.03
N ALA A 174 -45.59 18.76 25.58
CA ALA A 174 -45.31 17.32 25.53
C ALA A 174 -45.30 16.81 24.09
N GLY A 175 -46.25 17.21 23.25
CA GLY A 175 -46.29 16.83 21.84
C GLY A 175 -45.02 17.22 21.07
N SER A 176 -44.61 18.46 21.21
CA SER A 176 -43.38 18.95 20.56
C SER A 176 -42.07 18.30 21.03
N VAL A 177 -42.03 17.86 22.29
CA VAL A 177 -40.90 17.11 22.81
C VAL A 177 -40.86 15.69 22.23
N ILE A 178 -42.03 15.01 22.19
CA ILE A 178 -42.16 13.68 21.60
C ILE A 178 -41.74 13.70 20.11
N GLU A 179 -42.27 14.67 19.36
CA GLU A 179 -41.95 14.84 17.93
C GLU A 179 -40.40 15.03 17.72
N ARG A 180 -39.80 15.99 18.42
CA ARG A 180 -38.34 16.22 18.33
C ARG A 180 -37.51 15.00 18.67
N ARG A 181 -37.93 14.20 19.68
CA ARG A 181 -37.22 12.97 20.06
C ARG A 181 -37.41 11.85 19.06
N SER A 182 -38.56 11.76 18.42
CA SER A 182 -38.80 10.82 17.30
C SER A 182 -37.95 11.14 16.09
N ASP A 183 -37.89 12.41 15.71
CA ASP A 183 -37.02 12.89 14.61
C ASP A 183 -35.53 12.65 14.91
N ALA A 184 -35.13 12.75 16.18
CA ALA A 184 -33.76 12.44 16.59
C ALA A 184 -33.44 10.94 16.42
N ILE A 185 -34.38 10.04 16.76
CA ILE A 185 -34.21 8.60 16.52
C ILE A 185 -34.06 8.31 15.03
N GLU A 186 -34.96 8.89 14.20
CA GLU A 186 -34.91 8.68 12.75
C GLU A 186 -33.58 9.13 12.16
N ARG A 187 -33.09 10.31 12.51
CA ARG A 187 -31.76 10.81 12.10
C ARG A 187 -30.63 9.86 12.52
N THR A 188 -30.62 9.43 13.77
CA THR A 188 -29.61 8.50 14.29
C THR A 188 -29.59 7.18 13.51
N ILE A 189 -30.76 6.62 13.20
CA ILE A 189 -30.88 5.38 12.43
C ILE A 189 -30.35 5.59 10.99
N GLU A 190 -30.69 6.69 10.33
CA GLU A 190 -30.21 6.98 8.98
C GLU A 190 -28.68 7.22 8.94
N GLU A 191 -28.12 7.85 9.96
CA GLU A 191 -26.66 8.05 10.08
C GLU A 191 -25.92 6.72 10.24
N VAL A 192 -26.40 5.84 11.13
CA VAL A 192 -25.79 4.51 11.31
C VAL A 192 -25.95 3.64 10.06
N LYS A 193 -27.10 3.66 9.44
CA LYS A 193 -27.36 2.97 8.18
C LYS A 193 -26.41 3.43 7.06
N TYR A 194 -26.09 4.71 7.01
CA TYR A 194 -25.10 5.23 6.07
C TYR A 194 -23.69 4.75 6.41
N LEU A 195 -23.27 4.83 7.67
CA LEU A 195 -21.95 4.38 8.13
C LEU A 195 -21.71 2.88 7.85
N THR A 196 -22.76 2.06 7.97
CA THR A 196 -22.67 0.61 7.68
C THR A 196 -22.72 0.29 6.18
N ARG A 197 -23.36 1.12 5.35
CA ARG A 197 -23.46 0.92 3.89
C ARG A 197 -22.24 1.45 3.11
N SER A 198 -21.56 2.45 3.61
CA SER A 198 -20.41 3.07 2.92
C SER A 198 -19.23 2.12 2.76
N GLU A 199 -19.09 1.10 3.60
CA GLU A 199 -18.03 0.08 3.49
C GLU A 199 -18.24 -0.91 2.33
N THR A 200 -19.49 -1.21 1.97
CA THR A 200 -19.79 -2.14 0.85
C THR A 200 -19.57 -1.49 -0.52
N ARG A 201 -19.36 -0.18 -0.56
CA ARG A 201 -19.14 0.62 -1.77
C ARG A 201 -17.88 1.48 -1.68
N ALA A 202 -16.76 0.90 -1.28
CA ALA A 202 -15.45 1.59 -1.20
C ALA A 202 -14.99 2.29 -2.51
N GLY A 203 -15.74 2.18 -3.60
CA GLY A 203 -15.46 2.83 -4.89
C GLY A 203 -16.33 4.06 -5.21
N VAL A 204 -17.38 4.37 -4.43
CA VAL A 204 -18.38 5.41 -4.80
C VAL A 204 -18.37 6.62 -3.86
N SER A 205 -17.80 6.50 -2.66
CA SER A 205 -17.90 7.54 -1.61
C SER A 205 -16.84 8.65 -1.67
N ASN A 206 -15.77 8.51 -2.42
CA ASN A 206 -14.70 9.51 -2.46
C ASN A 206 -14.77 10.31 -3.76
N ARG A 207 -15.76 11.19 -3.87
CA ARG A 207 -15.84 12.19 -4.93
C ARG A 207 -15.02 13.42 -4.54
N SER A 208 -14.56 14.16 -5.52
CA SER A 208 -13.96 15.47 -5.34
C SER A 208 -15.08 16.49 -5.10
N LEU A 209 -15.22 16.99 -3.87
CA LEU A 209 -16.20 18.01 -3.47
C LEU A 209 -15.54 19.38 -3.31
N GLY A 210 -16.22 20.45 -3.73
CA GLY A 210 -15.79 21.81 -3.44
C GLY A 210 -15.98 22.14 -1.96
N LEU A 211 -14.95 22.69 -1.32
CA LEU A 211 -15.00 23.02 0.10
C LEU A 211 -15.94 24.19 0.39
N GLU A 212 -15.75 25.31 -0.31
CA GLU A 212 -16.50 26.54 -0.10
C GLU A 212 -18.02 26.36 -0.16
N PRO A 213 -18.61 25.72 -1.21
CA PRO A 213 -20.06 25.55 -1.26
C PRO A 213 -20.58 24.67 -0.12
N THR A 214 -19.79 23.69 0.35
CA THR A 214 -20.20 22.80 1.43
C THR A 214 -20.24 23.51 2.78
N VAL A 215 -19.20 24.27 3.12
CA VAL A 215 -19.10 25.01 4.40
C VAL A 215 -20.11 26.17 4.42
N THR A 216 -20.23 26.90 3.30
CA THR A 216 -21.17 28.03 3.20
C THR A 216 -22.62 27.57 3.33
N ALA A 217 -23.01 26.46 2.67
CA ALA A 217 -24.36 25.90 2.80
C ALA A 217 -24.70 25.52 4.25
N SER A 218 -23.75 24.94 4.99
CA SER A 218 -23.93 24.61 6.41
C SER A 218 -24.07 25.86 7.28
N ALA A 219 -23.22 26.86 7.05
CA ALA A 219 -23.30 28.12 7.79
C ALA A 219 -24.63 28.85 7.55
N ASP A 220 -25.11 28.90 6.32
CA ASP A 220 -26.38 29.54 5.97
C ASP A 220 -27.58 28.80 6.58
N ALA A 221 -27.58 27.48 6.52
CA ALA A 221 -28.65 26.67 7.13
C ALA A 221 -28.71 26.85 8.66
N VAL A 222 -27.57 27.07 9.32
CA VAL A 222 -27.53 27.32 10.76
C VAL A 222 -27.96 28.76 11.09
N ARG A 223 -27.56 29.76 10.29
CA ARG A 223 -28.04 31.16 10.45
C ARG A 223 -29.54 31.26 10.33
N GLU A 224 -30.18 30.52 9.39
CA GLU A 224 -31.63 30.48 9.25
C GLU A 224 -32.32 29.87 10.49
N ARG A 225 -31.76 28.82 11.06
CA ARG A 225 -32.34 28.14 12.24
C ARG A 225 -32.12 28.89 13.55
N HIS A 226 -31.00 29.59 13.68
CA HIS A 226 -30.56 30.26 14.92
C HIS A 226 -30.33 31.76 14.68
N SER A 227 -31.40 32.52 14.52
CA SER A 227 -31.35 33.97 14.17
C SER A 227 -30.64 34.85 15.22
N ARG A 228 -30.34 34.33 16.42
CA ARG A 228 -29.60 35.05 17.48
C ARG A 228 -28.11 34.72 17.48
N ALA A 229 -27.68 33.73 16.72
CA ALA A 229 -26.27 33.34 16.65
C ALA A 229 -25.55 34.23 15.62
N ASP A 230 -24.36 34.69 15.98
CA ASP A 230 -23.44 35.38 15.08
C ASP A 230 -22.48 34.35 14.49
N VAL A 231 -22.64 34.02 13.21
CA VAL A 231 -21.82 33.01 12.51
C VAL A 231 -21.03 33.68 11.43
N SER A 232 -19.70 33.73 11.58
CA SER A 232 -18.76 34.24 10.58
C SER A 232 -18.06 33.10 9.86
N VAL A 233 -17.73 33.30 8.56
CA VAL A 233 -16.99 32.35 7.73
C VAL A 233 -15.87 33.09 7.04
N GLU A 234 -14.63 32.70 7.33
CA GLU A 234 -13.42 33.22 6.70
C GLU A 234 -12.67 32.09 5.99
N MET A 235 -12.35 32.30 4.72
CA MET A 235 -11.60 31.32 3.92
C MET A 235 -10.44 31.99 3.21
N THR A 236 -9.27 31.34 3.24
CA THR A 236 -8.18 31.78 2.36
C THR A 236 -8.54 31.50 0.90
N PRO A 237 -8.00 32.25 -0.09
CA PRO A 237 -8.29 32.01 -1.51
C PRO A 237 -7.98 30.55 -1.94
N GLU A 238 -6.93 29.96 -1.34
CA GLU A 238 -6.53 28.57 -1.60
C GLU A 238 -7.53 27.56 -1.03
N ALA A 239 -8.18 27.88 0.10
CA ALA A 239 -9.20 27.05 0.73
C ALA A 239 -10.53 27.15 -0.03
N ALA A 240 -10.92 28.34 -0.47
CA ALA A 240 -12.13 28.55 -1.26
C ALA A 240 -12.05 27.81 -2.61
N ALA A 241 -10.90 27.82 -3.26
CA ALA A 241 -10.67 27.08 -4.50
C ALA A 241 -10.45 25.57 -4.29
N ALA A 242 -10.27 25.10 -3.04
CA ALA A 242 -9.89 23.72 -2.75
C ALA A 242 -11.04 22.74 -3.00
N ARG A 243 -10.67 21.61 -3.51
CA ARG A 243 -11.52 20.42 -3.55
C ARG A 243 -10.99 19.37 -2.60
N VAL A 244 -11.87 18.67 -1.92
CA VAL A 244 -11.51 17.65 -0.92
C VAL A 244 -12.05 16.29 -1.31
N ARG A 245 -11.34 15.24 -0.91
CA ARG A 245 -11.80 13.86 -1.05
C ARG A 245 -12.82 13.56 0.04
N ALA A 246 -14.12 13.61 -0.31
CA ALA A 246 -15.17 13.37 0.64
C ALA A 246 -16.46 12.86 -0.05
N GLY A 247 -17.41 12.33 0.75
CA GLY A 247 -18.76 11.99 0.31
C GLY A 247 -19.74 13.13 0.50
N GLU A 248 -20.95 12.98 -0.03
CA GLU A 248 -22.04 13.98 0.04
C GLU A 248 -22.43 14.35 1.48
N ARG A 249 -22.08 13.53 2.46
CA ARG A 249 -22.35 13.80 3.88
C ARG A 249 -21.27 14.62 4.59
N LEU A 250 -20.28 15.15 3.90
CA LEU A 250 -19.36 16.10 4.49
C LEU A 250 -20.10 17.34 5.03
N GLN A 251 -21.19 17.74 4.39
CA GLN A 251 -22.05 18.82 4.87
C GLN A 251 -22.61 18.52 6.27
N HIS A 252 -23.06 17.27 6.55
CA HIS A 252 -23.56 16.89 7.87
C HIS A 252 -22.49 16.99 8.97
N VAL A 253 -21.21 16.82 8.64
CA VAL A 253 -20.12 17.06 9.59
C VAL A 253 -20.12 18.51 10.03
N PHE A 254 -20.18 19.46 9.09
CA PHE A 254 -20.19 20.89 9.40
C PHE A 254 -21.51 21.33 10.04
N ASP A 255 -22.65 20.84 9.59
CA ASP A 255 -23.94 21.09 10.22
C ASP A 255 -23.92 20.73 11.69
N ASN A 256 -23.38 19.56 12.02
CA ASN A 256 -23.31 19.06 13.37
C ASN A 256 -22.31 19.84 14.25
N LEU A 257 -21.15 20.21 13.71
CA LEU A 257 -20.17 21.01 14.44
C LEU A 257 -20.71 22.42 14.73
N LEU A 258 -21.37 23.06 13.77
CA LEU A 258 -21.97 24.38 13.92
C LEU A 258 -23.15 24.37 14.90
N GLU A 259 -24.03 23.36 14.80
CA GLU A 259 -25.16 23.19 15.73
C GLU A 259 -24.65 23.00 17.16
N ASN A 260 -23.63 22.16 17.37
CA ASN A 260 -23.02 21.94 18.69
C ASN A 260 -22.41 23.23 19.26
N ALA A 261 -21.72 24.01 18.42
CA ALA A 261 -21.12 25.28 18.81
C ALA A 261 -22.15 26.31 19.32
N ILE A 262 -23.38 26.26 18.79
CA ILE A 262 -24.46 27.17 19.19
C ILE A 262 -25.23 26.63 20.40
N VAL A 263 -25.65 25.37 20.36
CA VAL A 263 -26.55 24.78 21.38
C VAL A 263 -25.87 24.65 22.74
N HIS A 264 -24.55 24.42 22.76
CA HIS A 264 -23.79 24.25 24.00
C HIS A 264 -23.22 25.56 24.58
N THR A 265 -23.42 26.70 23.87
CA THR A 265 -23.01 28.01 24.38
C THR A 265 -24.04 28.56 25.35
N ALA A 266 -23.63 28.89 26.58
CA ALA A 266 -24.48 29.48 27.58
C ALA A 266 -24.74 31.00 27.35
N SER A 267 -24.16 31.60 26.34
CA SER A 267 -24.29 33.01 25.97
C SER A 267 -25.67 33.33 25.40
N SER A 268 -26.20 34.52 25.69
CA SER A 268 -27.44 35.03 25.05
C SER A 268 -27.23 35.32 23.56
N THR A 269 -25.99 35.49 23.13
CA THR A 269 -25.55 35.69 21.72
C THR A 269 -24.41 34.71 21.44
N PRO A 270 -24.71 33.48 20.97
CA PRO A 270 -23.66 32.53 20.54
C PRO A 270 -22.86 33.13 19.38
N THR A 271 -21.54 33.09 19.48
CA THR A 271 -20.63 33.50 18.41
C THR A 271 -19.88 32.28 17.92
N VAL A 272 -19.93 32.03 16.61
CA VAL A 272 -19.23 30.91 15.96
C VAL A 272 -18.41 31.45 14.80
N GLU A 273 -17.12 31.18 14.84
CA GLU A 273 -16.17 31.55 13.80
C GLU A 273 -15.71 30.31 13.05
N VAL A 274 -15.88 30.32 11.72
CA VAL A 274 -15.40 29.24 10.84
C VAL A 274 -14.21 29.78 10.05
N VAL A 275 -13.03 29.19 10.23
CA VAL A 275 -11.81 29.56 9.50
C VAL A 275 -11.34 28.39 8.67
N ALA A 276 -11.20 28.59 7.35
CA ALA A 276 -10.68 27.58 6.45
C ALA A 276 -9.36 28.01 5.82
N SER A 277 -8.38 27.10 5.87
CA SER A 277 -7.08 27.27 5.25
C SER A 277 -6.66 26.01 4.47
N ALA A 278 -5.84 26.17 3.44
CA ALA A 278 -5.37 25.05 2.64
C ALA A 278 -3.85 25.11 2.42
N THR A 279 -3.25 23.93 2.43
CA THR A 279 -1.88 23.69 1.96
C THR A 279 -1.92 23.00 0.59
N SER A 280 -0.78 22.58 0.05
CA SER A 280 -0.72 21.77 -1.16
C SER A 280 -1.32 20.37 -0.99
N ALA A 281 -1.37 19.82 0.23
CA ALA A 281 -1.80 18.45 0.50
C ALA A 281 -3.11 18.34 1.30
N THR A 282 -3.39 19.30 2.18
CA THR A 282 -4.50 19.24 3.13
C THR A 282 -5.28 20.54 3.19
N VAL A 283 -6.54 20.41 3.59
CA VAL A 283 -7.42 21.51 3.95
C VAL A 283 -7.77 21.38 5.43
N ARG A 284 -7.75 22.50 6.15
CA ARG A 284 -8.13 22.60 7.56
C ARG A 284 -9.33 23.53 7.68
N VAL A 285 -10.39 23.06 8.31
CA VAL A 285 -11.59 23.87 8.63
C VAL A 285 -11.77 23.85 10.13
N SER A 286 -11.57 24.99 10.77
CA SER A 286 -11.73 25.16 12.21
C SER A 286 -13.06 25.85 12.50
N VAL A 287 -13.84 25.27 13.42
CA VAL A 287 -15.08 25.82 13.96
C VAL A 287 -14.82 26.19 15.41
N ARG A 288 -14.84 27.49 15.73
CA ARG A 288 -14.59 28.04 17.06
C ARG A 288 -15.88 28.59 17.65
N ASP A 289 -16.17 28.26 18.89
CA ASP A 289 -17.29 28.81 19.67
C ASP A 289 -16.78 29.60 20.88
N ASN A 290 -17.68 30.42 21.47
CA ASN A 290 -17.46 31.16 22.72
C ASN A 290 -18.14 30.48 23.94
N GLY A 291 -18.28 29.16 23.90
CA GLY A 291 -18.94 28.37 24.94
C GLY A 291 -18.04 28.06 26.16
N PRO A 292 -18.54 27.27 27.10
CA PRO A 292 -17.83 26.90 28.33
C PRO A 292 -16.69 25.88 28.13
N GLY A 293 -16.44 25.49 26.92
CA GLY A 293 -15.47 24.44 26.57
C GLY A 293 -16.08 23.04 26.57
N LEU A 294 -15.38 22.10 25.93
CA LEU A 294 -15.72 20.67 25.95
C LEU A 294 -15.14 20.00 27.21
N PRO A 295 -15.92 19.19 27.95
CA PRO A 295 -15.39 18.38 29.04
C PRO A 295 -14.24 17.46 28.55
N GLU A 296 -13.22 17.24 29.39
CA GLU A 296 -12.03 16.42 29.05
C GLU A 296 -12.39 15.05 28.47
N ARG A 297 -13.45 14.41 28.95
CA ARG A 297 -13.94 13.13 28.44
C ARG A 297 -14.44 13.21 26.99
N GLN A 298 -15.08 14.30 26.62
CA GLN A 298 -15.56 14.52 25.26
C GLN A 298 -14.41 14.87 24.31
N GLN A 299 -13.42 15.59 24.80
CA GLN A 299 -12.18 15.83 24.07
C GLN A 299 -11.49 14.50 23.75
N ALA A 300 -11.31 13.64 24.76
CA ALA A 300 -10.73 12.31 24.59
C ALA A 300 -11.54 11.44 23.60
N LEU A 301 -12.87 11.49 23.65
CA LEU A 301 -13.75 10.77 22.72
C LEU A 301 -13.54 11.23 21.27
N VAL A 302 -13.42 12.53 21.05
CA VAL A 302 -13.19 13.09 19.71
C VAL A 302 -11.76 12.80 19.23
N GLU A 303 -10.77 12.82 20.10
CA GLU A 303 -9.36 12.58 19.75
C GLU A 303 -9.00 11.10 19.58
N THR A 304 -9.48 10.24 20.49
CA THR A 304 -9.09 8.81 20.52
C THR A 304 -10.18 7.88 19.99
N GLY A 305 -11.47 8.29 20.05
CA GLY A 305 -12.62 7.46 19.72
C GLY A 305 -12.95 6.42 20.79
N ASP A 306 -12.34 6.50 21.97
CA ASP A 306 -12.56 5.55 23.05
C ASP A 306 -13.79 5.96 23.87
N ILE A 307 -14.85 5.14 23.80
CA ILE A 307 -16.09 5.36 24.56
C ILE A 307 -16.00 4.54 25.84
N GLY A 308 -15.80 5.22 26.98
CA GLY A 308 -15.79 4.61 28.30
C GLY A 308 -17.12 3.91 28.64
N GLU A 309 -17.08 3.00 29.61
CA GLU A 309 -18.23 2.15 29.97
C GLU A 309 -19.41 2.92 30.63
N PHE A 310 -19.18 4.18 31.06
CA PHE A 310 -20.10 5.01 31.84
C PHE A 310 -20.26 6.45 31.36
N ASP A 311 -20.11 6.72 30.05
CA ASP A 311 -20.20 8.09 29.54
C ASP A 311 -21.65 8.61 29.50
N ASP A 312 -21.84 9.90 29.89
CA ASP A 312 -23.14 10.59 29.89
C ASP A 312 -23.73 10.60 28.47
N PRO A 313 -24.97 10.09 28.33
CA PRO A 313 -25.62 9.94 27.03
C PRO A 313 -25.95 11.24 26.30
N ARG A 314 -25.86 12.36 26.99
CA ARG A 314 -26.27 13.66 26.42
C ARG A 314 -25.21 14.31 25.53
N SER A 315 -24.02 13.75 25.47
CA SER A 315 -22.90 14.44 24.87
C SER A 315 -22.04 13.49 24.05
N GLY A 316 -21.99 13.73 22.74
CA GLY A 316 -20.96 13.21 21.90
C GLY A 316 -21.37 12.37 20.70
N PHE A 317 -22.66 11.98 20.51
CA PHE A 317 -23.06 11.18 19.34
C PHE A 317 -22.71 11.89 18.03
N GLY A 318 -23.09 13.15 17.90
CA GLY A 318 -22.82 13.93 16.71
C GLY A 318 -21.31 14.09 16.44
N LEU A 319 -20.51 14.37 17.45
CA LEU A 319 -19.05 14.48 17.32
C LEU A 319 -18.42 13.14 16.93
N THR A 320 -18.93 12.04 17.50
CA THR A 320 -18.47 10.68 17.15
C THR A 320 -18.79 10.33 15.70
N VAL A 321 -20.01 10.63 15.22
CA VAL A 321 -20.41 10.44 13.82
C VAL A 321 -19.57 11.31 12.89
N SER A 322 -19.35 12.58 13.26
CA SER A 322 -18.49 13.49 12.49
C SER A 322 -17.08 12.95 12.34
N ARG A 323 -16.50 12.44 13.45
CA ARG A 323 -15.20 11.78 13.42
C ARG A 323 -15.18 10.58 12.48
N PHE A 324 -16.13 9.66 12.58
CA PHE A 324 -16.20 8.50 11.70
C PHE A 324 -16.31 8.88 10.23
N LEU A 325 -17.12 9.89 9.90
CA LEU A 325 -17.24 10.39 8.53
C LEU A 325 -15.90 10.95 8.04
N VAL A 326 -15.25 11.79 8.82
CA VAL A 326 -13.96 12.41 8.46
C VAL A 326 -12.87 11.35 8.31
N GLU A 327 -12.78 10.39 9.24
CA GLU A 327 -11.83 9.26 9.14
C GLU A 327 -12.10 8.37 7.91
N SER A 328 -13.38 8.17 7.54
CA SER A 328 -13.75 7.42 6.33
C SER A 328 -13.31 8.11 5.04
N TYR A 329 -13.10 9.42 5.07
CA TYR A 329 -12.56 10.22 3.98
C TYR A 329 -11.02 10.32 4.01
N GLY A 330 -10.37 9.66 4.99
CA GLY A 330 -8.92 9.72 5.20
C GLY A 330 -8.43 11.00 5.87
N GLY A 331 -9.34 11.72 6.53
CA GLY A 331 -9.06 12.91 7.32
C GLY A 331 -8.91 12.63 8.81
N GLY A 332 -8.87 13.70 9.61
CA GLY A 332 -8.84 13.66 11.08
C GLY A 332 -9.56 14.84 11.70
N ILE A 333 -9.92 14.72 12.98
CA ILE A 333 -10.47 15.83 13.79
C ILE A 333 -9.53 16.09 14.95
N GLU A 334 -9.23 17.37 15.17
CA GLU A 334 -8.44 17.89 16.30
C GLU A 334 -9.34 18.79 17.14
N VAL A 335 -9.20 18.76 18.46
CA VAL A 335 -9.97 19.60 19.39
C VAL A 335 -8.98 20.39 20.24
N ASP A 336 -9.22 21.67 20.36
CA ASP A 336 -8.50 22.56 21.27
C ASP A 336 -9.51 23.31 22.13
N VAL A 337 -9.29 23.33 23.44
CA VAL A 337 -10.17 23.99 24.40
C VAL A 337 -9.33 24.98 25.19
N ASP A 338 -9.68 26.24 25.08
CA ASP A 338 -9.07 27.31 25.85
C ASP A 338 -10.10 27.94 26.82
N GLY A 339 -9.66 28.88 27.68
CA GLY A 339 -10.57 29.56 28.61
C GLY A 339 -11.62 30.46 27.93
N SER A 340 -11.64 30.56 26.58
CA SER A 340 -12.56 31.40 25.81
C SER A 340 -13.54 30.60 24.94
N GLY A 341 -13.40 29.27 24.86
CA GLY A 341 -14.31 28.41 24.08
C GLY A 341 -13.68 27.11 23.60
N THR A 342 -14.30 26.50 22.58
CA THR A 342 -13.81 25.30 21.92
C THR A 342 -13.49 25.58 20.45
N THR A 343 -12.42 24.99 19.97
CA THR A 343 -12.07 24.97 18.54
C THR A 343 -11.99 23.52 18.06
N VAL A 344 -12.88 23.14 17.16
CA VAL A 344 -12.85 21.82 16.48
C VAL A 344 -12.34 21.99 15.07
N THR A 345 -11.24 21.34 14.74
CA THR A 345 -10.58 21.44 13.42
C THR A 345 -10.73 20.13 12.66
N VAL A 346 -11.38 20.18 11.52
CA VAL A 346 -11.48 19.09 10.54
C VAL A 346 -10.34 19.21 9.54
N VAL A 347 -9.53 18.16 9.41
CA VAL A 347 -8.43 18.06 8.46
C VAL A 347 -8.80 17.06 7.36
N LEU A 348 -8.81 17.50 6.11
CA LEU A 348 -9.16 16.67 4.94
C LEU A 348 -8.05 16.68 3.90
N GLN A 349 -7.96 15.62 3.11
CA GLN A 349 -7.02 15.56 1.99
C GLN A 349 -7.53 16.38 0.82
N ARG A 350 -6.68 17.24 0.26
CA ARG A 350 -6.97 18.02 -0.93
C ARG A 350 -6.90 17.13 -2.18
N THR A 351 -7.85 17.30 -3.09
CA THR A 351 -7.80 16.69 -4.42
C THR A 351 -7.48 17.78 -5.45
N ASP A 352 -6.42 17.58 -6.26
CA ASP A 352 -6.14 18.49 -7.37
C ASP A 352 -7.19 18.35 -8.47
N VAL A 353 -7.46 19.45 -9.16
CA VAL A 353 -8.57 19.60 -10.15
C VAL A 353 -8.41 18.72 -11.39
N GLU A 354 -7.27 18.09 -11.61
CA GLU A 354 -6.96 17.27 -12.79
C GLU A 354 -7.25 15.77 -12.64
N ASP A 355 -7.87 15.32 -11.55
CA ASP A 355 -8.19 13.91 -11.37
C ASP A 355 -9.51 13.54 -12.08
N THR A 356 -9.56 13.77 -13.41
CA THR A 356 -10.54 13.15 -14.29
C THR A 356 -10.29 11.64 -14.32
N GLY A 357 -10.85 10.91 -13.35
CA GLY A 357 -11.12 9.48 -13.46
C GLY A 357 -9.95 8.49 -13.53
N PHE A 358 -8.71 8.93 -13.77
CA PHE A 358 -7.53 8.09 -13.93
C PHE A 358 -6.42 8.28 -12.87
N GLY A 359 -6.54 9.30 -12.03
CA GLY A 359 -5.48 9.72 -11.08
C GLY A 359 -5.46 9.02 -9.72
N ALA A 360 -6.48 8.24 -9.35
CA ALA A 360 -6.59 7.63 -8.02
C ALA A 360 -5.49 6.58 -7.69
N LEU A 361 -4.62 6.25 -8.66
CA LEU A 361 -3.47 5.34 -8.46
C LEU A 361 -2.14 6.06 -8.16
N HIS A 362 -2.10 7.41 -8.16
CA HIS A 362 -0.83 8.15 -8.13
C HIS A 362 -0.76 9.27 -7.08
N ALA A 363 -1.73 9.38 -6.16
CA ALA A 363 -1.64 10.31 -5.03
C ALA A 363 -0.68 9.84 -3.92
N ASP A 364 0.05 8.75 -4.18
CA ASP A 364 1.11 8.31 -3.29
C ASP A 364 2.44 8.92 -3.75
N THR A 365 3.01 9.79 -2.93
CA THR A 365 4.39 10.33 -3.06
C THR A 365 5.44 9.21 -2.90
N GLY A 366 5.05 7.96 -3.13
CA GLY A 366 5.90 6.79 -3.06
C GLY A 366 6.96 6.80 -4.17
N VAL A 367 8.20 6.83 -3.76
CA VAL A 367 9.41 6.71 -4.62
C VAL A 367 9.55 5.27 -5.16
N ARG A 368 8.51 4.43 -5.09
CA ARG A 368 8.59 3.00 -5.42
C ARG A 368 7.56 2.59 -6.46
N PRO A 369 7.91 1.67 -7.38
CA PRO A 369 6.97 1.17 -8.36
C PRO A 369 5.89 0.27 -7.71
N ALA A 370 4.63 0.52 -8.03
CA ALA A 370 3.51 -0.32 -7.64
C ALA A 370 3.57 -1.71 -8.33
N ILE A 371 2.89 -2.72 -7.78
CA ILE A 371 2.90 -4.09 -8.31
C ILE A 371 2.56 -4.15 -9.81
N PRO A 372 1.52 -3.46 -10.34
CA PRO A 372 1.24 -3.47 -11.77
C PRO A 372 2.41 -2.97 -12.63
N HIS A 373 3.17 -1.97 -12.15
CA HIS A 373 4.36 -1.47 -12.85
C HIS A 373 5.48 -2.51 -12.85
N LEU A 374 5.66 -3.26 -11.76
CA LEU A 374 6.65 -4.36 -11.72
C LEU A 374 6.29 -5.50 -12.66
N VAL A 375 4.99 -5.85 -12.79
CA VAL A 375 4.53 -6.84 -13.77
C VAL A 375 4.83 -6.39 -15.19
N VAL A 376 4.56 -5.13 -15.51
CA VAL A 376 4.91 -4.54 -16.82
C VAL A 376 6.41 -4.55 -17.05
N THR A 377 7.20 -4.17 -16.05
CA THR A 377 8.67 -4.19 -16.15
C THR A 377 9.20 -5.61 -16.36
N PHE A 378 8.63 -6.61 -15.71
CA PHE A 378 8.94 -8.02 -15.91
C PHE A 378 8.71 -8.43 -17.38
N LEU A 379 7.55 -8.08 -17.96
CA LEU A 379 7.24 -8.38 -19.35
C LEU A 379 8.17 -7.64 -20.31
N ALA A 380 8.43 -6.37 -20.05
CA ALA A 380 9.38 -5.56 -20.85
C ALA A 380 10.80 -6.15 -20.80
N ALA A 381 11.23 -6.67 -19.64
CA ALA A 381 12.51 -7.32 -19.46
C ALA A 381 12.65 -8.58 -20.31
N LEU A 382 11.60 -9.42 -20.37
CA LEU A 382 11.60 -10.61 -21.23
C LEU A 382 11.76 -10.25 -22.70
N VAL A 383 11.03 -9.24 -23.17
CA VAL A 383 11.14 -8.76 -24.56
C VAL A 383 12.53 -8.18 -24.83
N ALA A 384 13.04 -7.34 -23.93
CA ALA A 384 14.37 -6.74 -24.06
C ALA A 384 15.48 -7.81 -24.03
N GLY A 385 15.34 -8.84 -23.18
CA GLY A 385 16.26 -9.97 -23.12
C GLY A 385 16.29 -10.79 -24.41
N VAL A 386 15.13 -11.02 -25.02
CA VAL A 386 15.05 -11.67 -26.35
C VAL A 386 15.76 -10.80 -27.38
N GLY A 387 15.52 -9.49 -27.40
CA GLY A 387 16.20 -8.55 -28.31
C GLY A 387 17.72 -8.59 -28.16
N TYR A 388 18.22 -8.58 -26.92
CA TYR A 388 19.66 -8.75 -26.65
C TYR A 388 20.20 -10.05 -27.25
N GLY A 389 19.50 -11.17 -27.02
CA GLY A 389 19.93 -12.48 -27.49
C GLY A 389 20.03 -12.56 -29.01
N PHE A 390 19.04 -12.04 -29.75
CA PHE A 390 19.08 -11.99 -31.21
C PHE A 390 20.27 -11.18 -31.75
N VAL A 391 20.55 -10.03 -31.12
CA VAL A 391 21.72 -9.21 -31.53
C VAL A 391 23.02 -9.94 -31.19
N ALA A 392 23.11 -10.57 -30.01
CA ALA A 392 24.29 -11.32 -29.62
C ALA A 392 24.61 -12.44 -30.60
N GLU A 393 23.65 -13.25 -31.00
CA GLU A 393 23.83 -14.35 -31.96
C GLU A 393 24.11 -13.84 -33.36
N SER A 394 23.46 -12.76 -33.81
CA SER A 394 23.71 -12.16 -35.11
C SER A 394 25.12 -11.57 -35.26
N LEU A 395 25.75 -11.16 -34.18
CA LEU A 395 27.12 -10.65 -34.12
C LEU A 395 28.15 -11.75 -33.81
N GLY A 396 27.77 -13.02 -33.89
CA GLY A 396 28.66 -14.18 -33.72
C GLY A 396 28.95 -14.52 -32.25
N GLY A 397 28.18 -13.96 -31.31
CA GLY A 397 28.18 -14.37 -29.89
C GLY A 397 27.26 -15.55 -29.63
N SER A 398 27.20 -16.01 -28.38
CA SER A 398 26.25 -17.05 -27.94
C SER A 398 25.67 -16.72 -26.59
N VAL A 399 24.34 -16.71 -26.49
CA VAL A 399 23.62 -16.58 -25.20
C VAL A 399 23.81 -17.84 -24.36
N ALA A 400 24.05 -19.00 -24.97
CA ALA A 400 24.37 -20.26 -24.27
C ALA A 400 25.58 -20.10 -23.32
N ALA A 401 26.56 -19.28 -23.67
CA ALA A 401 27.72 -19.01 -22.82
C ALA A 401 27.39 -18.40 -21.46
N ILE A 402 26.20 -17.81 -21.28
CA ILE A 402 25.76 -17.27 -19.97
C ILE A 402 25.46 -18.41 -18.98
N GLY A 403 25.06 -19.59 -19.45
CA GLY A 403 24.92 -20.79 -18.62
C GLY A 403 26.20 -21.20 -17.90
N VAL A 404 27.35 -20.89 -18.50
CA VAL A 404 28.69 -21.17 -17.92
C VAL A 404 28.90 -20.45 -16.57
N PHE A 405 28.27 -19.30 -16.33
CA PHE A 405 28.29 -18.63 -15.01
C PHE A 405 27.70 -19.49 -13.89
N TYR A 406 26.87 -20.45 -14.26
CA TYR A 406 26.21 -21.42 -13.39
C TYR A 406 26.83 -22.82 -13.50
N GLY A 407 27.90 -22.98 -14.29
CA GLY A 407 28.62 -24.24 -14.48
C GLY A 407 28.02 -25.17 -15.52
N ILE A 408 27.08 -24.68 -16.36
CA ILE A 408 26.40 -25.47 -17.40
C ILE A 408 26.56 -24.78 -18.75
N ASP A 409 27.18 -25.48 -19.71
CA ASP A 409 27.25 -25.03 -21.11
C ASP A 409 26.12 -25.72 -21.90
N ASP A 410 24.92 -25.17 -21.77
CA ASP A 410 23.71 -25.65 -22.41
C ASP A 410 22.89 -24.46 -22.94
N PRO A 411 22.37 -24.50 -24.19
CA PRO A 411 21.63 -23.39 -24.77
C PRO A 411 20.38 -22.99 -24.00
N PHE A 412 19.62 -23.96 -23.49
CA PHE A 412 18.40 -23.67 -22.72
C PHE A 412 18.74 -22.99 -21.39
N VAL A 413 19.74 -23.50 -20.68
CA VAL A 413 20.20 -22.90 -19.42
C VAL A 413 20.78 -21.52 -19.66
N GLY A 414 21.53 -21.32 -20.74
CA GLY A 414 22.07 -20.02 -21.13
C GLY A 414 20.96 -18.98 -21.38
N TRP A 415 19.94 -19.33 -22.18
CA TRP A 415 18.78 -18.45 -22.40
C TRP A 415 17.98 -18.20 -21.13
N TYR A 416 17.74 -19.22 -20.31
CA TYR A 416 17.01 -19.08 -19.07
C TYR A 416 17.69 -18.14 -18.08
N THR A 417 19.00 -18.35 -17.86
CA THR A 417 19.81 -17.52 -16.96
C THR A 417 20.01 -16.10 -17.51
N HIS A 418 20.09 -15.93 -18.83
CA HIS A 418 20.07 -14.62 -19.45
C HIS A 418 18.77 -13.86 -19.17
N GLN A 419 17.61 -14.50 -19.33
CA GLN A 419 16.34 -13.89 -19.00
C GLN A 419 16.22 -13.53 -17.52
N PHE A 420 16.75 -14.37 -16.64
CA PHE A 420 16.83 -14.04 -15.21
C PHE A 420 17.64 -12.75 -14.97
N HIS A 421 18.82 -12.61 -15.57
CA HIS A 421 19.61 -11.39 -15.44
C HIS A 421 18.87 -10.18 -16.00
N SER A 422 18.22 -10.32 -17.17
CA SER A 422 17.40 -9.29 -17.77
C SER A 422 16.32 -8.78 -16.81
N VAL A 423 15.59 -9.69 -16.14
CA VAL A 423 14.54 -9.36 -15.18
C VAL A 423 15.10 -8.67 -13.94
N VAL A 424 16.18 -9.19 -13.35
CA VAL A 424 16.81 -8.60 -12.15
C VAL A 424 17.28 -7.18 -12.41
N PHE A 425 17.96 -6.95 -13.54
CA PHE A 425 18.44 -5.61 -13.92
C PHE A 425 17.30 -4.67 -14.30
N ALA A 426 16.22 -5.19 -14.88
CA ALA A 426 15.04 -4.40 -15.18
C ALA A 426 14.30 -3.93 -13.91
N PHE A 427 14.27 -4.72 -12.83
CA PHE A 427 13.74 -4.25 -11.54
C PHE A 427 14.59 -3.13 -10.95
N GLY A 428 15.92 -3.16 -11.11
CA GLY A 428 16.79 -2.03 -10.79
C GLY A 428 16.43 -0.78 -11.60
N PHE A 429 16.20 -0.95 -12.92
CA PHE A 429 15.71 0.12 -13.79
C PHE A 429 14.35 0.67 -13.35
N ALA A 430 13.39 -0.17 -12.95
CA ALA A 430 12.10 0.27 -12.42
C ALA A 430 12.26 1.16 -11.17
N GLY A 431 13.16 0.77 -10.27
CA GLY A 431 13.53 1.61 -9.12
C GLY A 431 14.13 2.96 -9.55
N LEU A 432 14.99 2.97 -10.57
CA LEU A 432 15.62 4.19 -11.07
C LEU A 432 14.61 5.15 -11.71
N VAL A 433 13.73 4.66 -12.60
CA VAL A 433 12.72 5.52 -13.26
C VAL A 433 11.65 6.01 -12.30
N SER A 434 11.42 5.34 -11.18
CA SER A 434 10.51 5.83 -10.14
C SER A 434 11.00 7.10 -9.46
N LEU A 435 12.30 7.42 -9.53
CA LEU A 435 12.90 8.64 -9.02
C LEU A 435 12.74 9.84 -9.97
N LEU A 436 12.27 9.62 -11.21
CA LEU A 436 12.12 10.70 -12.17
C LEU A 436 11.03 11.68 -11.74
N PRO A 437 11.23 13.00 -11.96
CA PRO A 437 10.21 14.02 -11.75
C PRO A 437 8.92 13.69 -12.52
N SER A 438 7.76 14.07 -11.99
CA SER A 438 6.43 13.74 -12.55
C SER A 438 6.28 14.14 -14.02
N ARG A 439 6.87 15.27 -14.44
CA ARG A 439 6.87 15.75 -15.84
C ARG A 439 7.50 14.80 -16.86
N PHE A 440 8.35 13.86 -16.41
CA PHE A 440 9.04 12.87 -17.24
C PHE A 440 8.49 11.45 -17.09
N ARG A 441 7.44 11.29 -16.28
CA ARG A 441 6.84 9.98 -16.06
C ARG A 441 6.18 9.49 -17.35
N ASN A 442 6.49 8.25 -17.71
CA ASN A 442 5.97 7.55 -18.90
C ASN A 442 6.32 8.22 -20.25
N ASP A 443 7.25 9.15 -20.26
CA ASP A 443 7.79 9.75 -21.50
C ASP A 443 8.72 8.72 -22.19
N ILE A 444 8.31 8.24 -23.38
CA ILE A 444 9.04 7.20 -24.10
C ILE A 444 10.48 7.60 -24.43
N PRO A 445 10.76 8.79 -24.99
CA PRO A 445 12.14 9.27 -25.22
C PRO A 445 12.99 9.30 -23.96
N VAL A 446 12.44 9.77 -22.83
CA VAL A 446 13.16 9.84 -21.55
C VAL A 446 13.47 8.44 -21.03
N TYR A 447 12.48 7.54 -21.04
CA TYR A 447 12.68 6.15 -20.59
C TYR A 447 13.66 5.40 -21.48
N ALA A 448 13.63 5.63 -22.79
CA ALA A 448 14.60 5.06 -23.72
C ALA A 448 16.03 5.55 -23.42
N ALA A 449 16.19 6.86 -23.18
CA ALA A 449 17.49 7.44 -22.83
C ALA A 449 18.03 6.90 -21.49
N VAL A 450 17.17 6.84 -20.46
CA VAL A 450 17.53 6.25 -19.16
C VAL A 450 17.84 4.76 -19.29
N GLY A 451 17.08 4.03 -20.12
CA GLY A 451 17.32 2.62 -20.42
C GLY A 451 18.65 2.38 -21.11
N ILE A 452 19.01 3.21 -22.08
CA ILE A 452 20.32 3.17 -22.74
C ILE A 452 21.44 3.43 -21.71
N ALA A 453 21.31 4.48 -20.91
CA ALA A 453 22.28 4.79 -19.86
C ALA A 453 22.44 3.65 -18.84
N TRP A 454 21.32 3.02 -18.45
CA TRP A 454 21.31 1.85 -17.59
C TRP A 454 21.98 0.64 -18.26
N GLY A 455 21.72 0.41 -19.56
CA GLY A 455 22.38 -0.63 -20.35
C GLY A 455 23.90 -0.43 -20.40
N VAL A 456 24.38 0.79 -20.61
CA VAL A 456 25.81 1.13 -20.54
C VAL A 456 26.40 0.86 -19.16
N PHE A 457 25.67 1.24 -18.09
CA PHE A 457 26.10 0.96 -16.73
C PHE A 457 26.22 -0.55 -16.47
N ILE A 458 25.23 -1.35 -16.88
CA ILE A 458 25.26 -2.82 -16.74
C ILE A 458 26.39 -3.44 -17.58
N TRP A 459 26.62 -2.95 -18.80
CA TRP A 459 27.75 -3.38 -19.62
C TRP A 459 29.08 -3.12 -18.91
N LEU A 460 29.27 -1.90 -18.35
CA LEU A 460 30.52 -1.52 -17.72
C LEU A 460 30.77 -2.31 -16.42
N VAL A 461 29.76 -2.39 -15.57
CA VAL A 461 29.90 -2.95 -14.20
C VAL A 461 29.65 -4.46 -14.20
N ALA A 462 28.47 -4.90 -14.66
CA ALA A 462 28.10 -6.31 -14.57
C ALA A 462 28.87 -7.17 -15.59
N ALA A 463 28.86 -6.81 -16.87
CA ALA A 463 29.53 -7.58 -17.92
C ALA A 463 31.04 -7.31 -17.97
N GLY A 464 31.46 -6.06 -17.72
CA GLY A 464 32.85 -5.64 -17.80
C GLY A 464 33.71 -6.08 -16.62
N VAL A 465 33.16 -6.09 -15.42
CA VAL A 465 33.89 -6.36 -14.17
C VAL A 465 33.37 -7.58 -13.42
N VAL A 466 32.08 -7.58 -13.05
CA VAL A 466 31.53 -8.61 -12.16
C VAL A 466 31.56 -9.99 -12.80
N ALA A 467 31.11 -10.13 -14.04
CA ALA A 467 31.06 -11.40 -14.76
C ALA A 467 32.46 -12.02 -14.94
N PRO A 468 33.48 -11.31 -15.46
CA PRO A 468 34.81 -11.90 -15.61
C PRO A 468 35.50 -12.18 -14.26
N VAL A 469 35.28 -11.38 -13.21
CA VAL A 469 35.76 -11.72 -11.86
C VAL A 469 35.11 -13.01 -11.36
N TRP A 470 33.79 -13.15 -11.58
CA TRP A 470 33.06 -14.36 -11.22
C TRP A 470 33.59 -15.60 -11.95
N LEU A 471 33.84 -15.50 -13.28
CA LEU A 471 34.42 -16.60 -14.06
C LEU A 471 35.77 -17.04 -13.51
N ARG A 472 36.65 -16.09 -13.15
CA ARG A 472 37.92 -16.42 -12.50
C ARG A 472 37.77 -17.15 -11.16
N LEU A 473 36.77 -16.72 -10.35
CA LEU A 473 36.49 -17.38 -9.07
C LEU A 473 36.05 -18.84 -9.21
N ILE A 474 35.40 -19.17 -10.35
CA ILE A 474 35.00 -20.54 -10.67
C ILE A 474 36.03 -21.30 -11.53
N GLY A 475 37.25 -20.75 -11.67
CA GLY A 475 38.34 -21.41 -12.37
C GLY A 475 38.38 -21.23 -13.89
N ILE A 476 37.55 -20.33 -14.46
CA ILE A 476 37.52 -20.06 -15.89
C ILE A 476 38.31 -18.79 -16.19
N PRO A 477 39.35 -18.86 -17.07
CA PRO A 477 40.14 -17.69 -17.45
C PRO A 477 39.28 -16.63 -18.16
N ALA A 478 39.32 -15.37 -17.67
CA ALA A 478 38.62 -14.25 -18.28
C ALA A 478 39.44 -12.97 -18.15
N SER A 479 39.42 -12.10 -19.15
CA SER A 479 40.02 -10.76 -19.08
C SER A 479 39.19 -9.85 -18.18
N VAL A 480 39.84 -9.07 -17.30
CA VAL A 480 39.22 -8.04 -16.46
C VAL A 480 39.96 -6.73 -16.70
N PRO A 481 39.26 -5.68 -17.18
CA PRO A 481 37.86 -5.63 -17.59
C PRO A 481 37.62 -6.31 -18.98
N ASN A 482 36.37 -6.79 -19.18
CA ASN A 482 35.88 -7.27 -20.47
C ASN A 482 35.00 -6.20 -21.14
N LEU A 483 35.60 -5.28 -21.86
CA LEU A 483 34.91 -4.14 -22.49
C LEU A 483 34.73 -4.36 -24.02
N SER A 484 34.12 -5.48 -24.40
CA SER A 484 33.82 -5.82 -25.78
C SER A 484 32.78 -4.86 -26.39
N ALA A 485 33.06 -4.36 -27.59
CA ALA A 485 32.13 -3.51 -28.37
C ALA A 485 30.84 -4.27 -28.74
N THR A 486 30.94 -5.57 -29.01
CA THR A 486 29.79 -6.44 -29.28
C THR A 486 28.87 -6.51 -28.06
N LEU A 487 29.45 -6.71 -26.86
CA LEU A 487 28.66 -6.68 -25.59
C LEU A 487 28.01 -5.31 -25.35
N LEU A 488 28.69 -4.21 -25.70
CA LEU A 488 28.09 -2.88 -25.60
C LEU A 488 26.86 -2.76 -26.50
N ALA A 489 26.97 -3.17 -27.78
CA ALA A 489 25.86 -3.12 -28.73
C ALA A 489 24.63 -3.89 -28.19
N ASN A 490 24.85 -5.08 -27.65
CA ASN A 490 23.78 -5.89 -27.05
C ASN A 490 23.09 -5.16 -25.86
N HIS A 491 23.87 -4.54 -24.98
CA HIS A 491 23.34 -3.82 -23.82
C HIS A 491 22.63 -2.52 -24.21
N LEU A 492 23.07 -1.85 -25.30
CA LEU A 492 22.37 -0.67 -25.85
C LEU A 492 20.97 -1.05 -26.38
N VAL A 493 20.88 -2.15 -27.14
CA VAL A 493 19.61 -2.65 -27.67
C VAL A 493 18.69 -3.08 -26.52
N TRP A 494 19.25 -3.81 -25.55
CA TRP A 494 18.50 -4.23 -24.36
C TRP A 494 17.97 -3.03 -23.58
N GLY A 495 18.81 -2.04 -23.29
CA GLY A 495 18.42 -0.86 -22.52
C GLY A 495 17.40 0.01 -23.23
N ALA A 496 17.56 0.24 -24.54
CA ALA A 496 16.61 0.99 -25.36
C ALA A 496 15.24 0.28 -25.39
N SER A 497 15.23 -1.03 -25.67
CA SER A 497 14.02 -1.84 -25.68
C SER A 497 13.32 -1.84 -24.33
N LEU A 498 14.07 -2.06 -23.25
CA LEU A 498 13.54 -2.02 -21.88
C LEU A 498 12.86 -0.67 -21.60
N GLY A 499 13.51 0.45 -21.91
CA GLY A 499 12.96 1.78 -21.69
C GLY A 499 11.66 2.01 -22.46
N VAL A 500 11.67 1.73 -23.77
CA VAL A 500 10.49 1.91 -24.64
C VAL A 500 9.31 1.06 -24.19
N PHE A 501 9.51 -0.25 -23.99
CA PHE A 501 8.43 -1.15 -23.62
C PHE A 501 7.92 -0.90 -22.19
N THR A 502 8.78 -0.47 -21.26
CA THR A 502 8.36 -0.08 -19.92
C THR A 502 7.49 1.17 -19.95
N ALA A 503 7.90 2.24 -20.65
CA ALA A 503 7.10 3.47 -20.75
C ALA A 503 5.74 3.21 -21.42
N TRP A 504 5.75 2.48 -22.55
CA TRP A 504 4.51 2.09 -23.23
C TRP A 504 3.59 1.26 -22.32
N GLY A 505 4.14 0.29 -21.63
CA GLY A 505 3.36 -0.59 -20.76
C GLY A 505 2.85 0.09 -19.51
N TYR A 506 3.58 1.05 -18.94
CA TYR A 506 3.12 1.86 -17.81
C TYR A 506 1.90 2.70 -18.19
N THR A 507 1.87 3.23 -19.43
CA THR A 507 0.75 4.01 -19.92
C THR A 507 -0.46 3.15 -20.28
N ASN A 508 -0.25 1.98 -20.90
CA ASN A 508 -1.33 1.21 -21.54
C ASN A 508 -1.74 -0.05 -20.78
N LEU A 509 -0.82 -0.74 -20.13
CA LEU A 509 -1.04 -2.04 -19.51
C LEU A 509 -1.19 -1.97 -17.98
N ALA A 510 -0.38 -1.18 -17.29
CA ALA A 510 -0.42 -1.08 -15.83
C ALA A 510 -1.79 -0.64 -15.30
N PRO A 511 -2.50 0.34 -15.90
CA PRO A 511 -3.84 0.72 -15.45
C PRO A 511 -4.87 -0.41 -15.57
N ARG A 512 -4.77 -1.23 -16.64
CA ARG A 512 -5.64 -2.41 -16.83
C ARG A 512 -5.37 -3.48 -15.78
N LEU A 513 -4.11 -3.78 -15.50
CA LEU A 513 -3.72 -4.74 -14.45
C LEU A 513 -4.18 -4.31 -13.06
N ALA A 514 -4.18 -3.01 -12.79
CA ALA A 514 -4.68 -2.48 -11.53
C ALA A 514 -6.18 -2.67 -11.31
N GLN A 515 -6.97 -2.79 -12.39
CA GLN A 515 -8.42 -3.06 -12.33
C GLN A 515 -8.74 -4.52 -11.99
N PHE A 516 -7.89 -5.47 -12.40
CA PHE A 516 -8.07 -6.90 -12.10
C PHE A 516 -7.67 -7.31 -10.67
N GLY A 517 -6.95 -6.45 -9.96
CA GLY A 517 -6.49 -6.70 -8.58
C GLY A 517 -7.42 -6.14 -7.50
N ARG A 518 -8.52 -5.52 -7.88
CA ARG A 518 -9.60 -5.01 -7.00
C ARG A 518 -10.76 -6.00 -6.96
#